data_767c52fa26869e8c08d16a26ac5542b7
#
_entry.id   767c52fa26869e8c08d16a26ac5542b7
#
_cell.length_a   1.000
_cell.length_b   1.000
_cell.length_c   1.000
_cell.angle_alpha   90.00
_cell.angle_beta   90.00
_cell.angle_gamma   90.00
#
_symmetry.space_group_name_H-M   'P 1'
#
loop_
_entity.id
_entity.type
_entity.pdbx_description
1 polymer ?
#
loop_
_entity_poly.entity_id
_entity_poly.type
_entity_poly.pdbx_seq_one_letter_code
_entity_poly.pdbx_strand_id
1 'polypeptide(L)'
;MKRILIVGAGGQIGSELTTYLRKIYGNDNVVATDVRECKQLAESGPFEVMNALDANAMAEMVSRQKIDSIFNLVALLSVVGEAKPQ
;
A
#
# COMPACT_ATOMS: atom_id res chain seq x y z
N MET A 1 -7.65 2.23 -17.06
CA MET A 1 -6.48 2.78 -16.36
C MET A 1 -6.26 2.00 -15.07
N LYS A 2 -5.01 1.65 -14.79
CA LYS A 2 -4.71 0.85 -13.61
C LYS A 2 -4.73 1.68 -12.34
N ARG A 3 -5.42 1.17 -11.32
CA ARG A 3 -5.46 1.78 -9.98
C ARG A 3 -4.88 0.77 -9.01
N ILE A 4 -3.84 1.17 -8.31
CA ILE A 4 -3.05 0.26 -7.47
C ILE A 4 -3.13 0.71 -6.01
N LEU A 5 -3.30 -0.26 -5.12
CA LEU A 5 -3.25 -0.04 -3.68
C LEU A 5 -2.00 -0.72 -3.12
N ILE A 6 -1.18 0.04 -2.40
CA ILE A 6 -0.01 -0.50 -1.71
C ILE A 6 -0.32 -0.52 -0.22
N VAL A 7 -0.32 -1.71 0.38
CA VAL A 7 -0.54 -1.86 1.81
C VAL A 7 0.81 -2.10 2.48
N GLY A 8 1.15 -1.28 3.46
CA GLY A 8 2.46 -1.34 4.10
C GLY A 8 3.50 -0.51 3.37
N ALA A 9 3.07 0.61 2.80
CA ALA A 9 3.93 1.43 1.93
C ALA A 9 5.00 2.21 2.68
N GLY A 10 4.86 2.37 4.00
CA GLY A 10 5.77 3.21 4.77
C GLY A 10 7.15 2.60 5.03
N GLY A 11 7.31 1.30 4.82
CA GLY A 11 8.61 0.67 4.97
C GLY A 11 9.53 0.98 3.80
N GLN A 12 10.78 0.51 3.90
CA GLN A 12 11.76 0.79 2.87
C GLN A 12 11.35 0.19 1.52
N ILE A 13 10.99 -1.07 1.50
CA ILE A 13 10.57 -1.73 0.27
C ILE A 13 9.28 -1.10 -0.26
N GLY A 14 8.33 -0.83 0.63
CA GLY A 14 7.04 -0.26 0.24
C GLY A 14 7.16 1.13 -0.34
N SER A 15 8.00 1.98 0.26
CA SER A 15 8.16 3.34 -0.25
C SER A 15 8.87 3.35 -1.60
N GLU A 16 9.85 2.48 -1.80
CA GLU A 16 10.52 2.38 -3.09
C GLU A 16 9.58 1.84 -4.16
N LEU A 17 8.81 0.82 -3.83
CA LEU A 17 7.84 0.27 -4.77
C LEU A 17 6.77 1.28 -5.14
N THR A 18 6.26 2.01 -4.15
CA THR A 18 5.26 3.04 -4.39
C THR A 18 5.79 4.11 -5.33
N THR A 19 7.00 4.59 -5.09
CA THR A 19 7.62 5.60 -5.93
C THR A 19 7.80 5.09 -7.36
N TYR A 20 8.26 3.86 -7.49
CA TYR A 20 8.48 3.25 -8.79
C TYR A 20 7.16 3.11 -9.57
N LEU A 21 6.13 2.59 -8.93
CA LEU A 21 4.84 2.42 -9.59
C LEU A 21 4.19 3.75 -9.95
N ARG A 22 4.40 4.76 -9.12
CA ARG A 22 3.88 6.10 -9.42
C ARG A 22 4.52 6.70 -10.66
N LYS A 23 5.78 6.36 -10.92
CA LYS A 23 6.45 6.79 -12.16
C LYS A 23 5.84 6.13 -13.39
N ILE A 24 5.43 4.88 -13.25
CA ILE A 24 4.89 4.12 -14.38
C ILE A 24 3.43 4.44 -14.65
N TYR A 25 2.63 4.47 -13.60
CA TYR A 25 1.16 4.57 -13.73
C TYR A 25 0.60 5.95 -13.42
N GLY A 26 1.43 6.84 -12.92
CA GLY A 26 1.00 8.17 -12.50
C GLY A 26 0.79 8.24 -11.00
N ASN A 27 1.12 9.40 -10.43
CA ASN A 27 1.07 9.57 -8.98
C ASN A 27 -0.32 9.33 -8.40
N ASP A 28 -1.35 9.77 -9.12
CA ASP A 28 -2.72 9.68 -8.62
C ASP A 28 -3.31 8.28 -8.72
N ASN A 29 -2.66 7.40 -9.46
CA ASN A 29 -3.17 6.04 -9.70
C ASN A 29 -2.61 5.01 -8.74
N VAL A 30 -1.72 5.40 -7.83
CA VAL A 30 -1.12 4.51 -6.85
C VAL A 30 -1.41 5.05 -5.46
N VAL A 31 -2.31 4.40 -4.76
CA VAL A 31 -2.71 4.78 -3.40
C VAL A 31 -1.83 4.03 -2.42
N ALA A 32 -1.11 4.77 -1.58
CA ALA A 32 -0.24 4.19 -0.57
C ALA A 32 -0.95 4.18 0.78
N THR A 33 -0.78 3.10 1.53
CA THR A 33 -1.37 3.01 2.87
C THR A 33 -0.37 2.42 3.85
N ASP A 34 -0.47 2.83 5.10
CA ASP A 34 0.30 2.27 6.20
C ASP A 34 -0.41 2.58 7.50
N VAL A 35 0.00 1.91 8.58
CA VAL A 35 -0.58 2.18 9.91
C VAL A 35 -0.12 3.52 10.45
N ARG A 36 0.97 4.07 9.93
CA ARG A 36 1.50 5.37 10.33
C ARG A 36 1.49 6.31 9.14
N GLU A 37 1.32 7.58 9.42
CA GLU A 37 1.40 8.59 8.37
C GLU A 37 2.83 8.66 7.80
N CYS A 38 2.92 8.74 6.48
CA CYS A 38 4.19 8.91 5.81
C CYS A 38 4.11 10.17 4.94
N LYS A 39 4.71 11.25 5.42
CA LYS A 39 4.63 12.55 4.75
C LYS A 39 5.14 12.50 3.31
N GLN A 40 6.24 11.80 3.11
CA GLN A 40 6.87 11.73 1.80
C GLN A 40 5.93 11.12 0.77
N LEU A 41 5.25 10.05 1.12
CA LEU A 41 4.31 9.41 0.22
C LEU A 41 3.01 10.22 0.09
N ALA A 42 2.61 10.92 1.14
CA ALA A 42 1.42 11.76 1.10
C ALA A 42 1.63 12.98 0.20
N GLU A 43 2.86 13.49 0.15
CA GLU A 43 3.17 14.65 -0.69
C GLU A 43 3.25 14.30 -2.16
N SER A 44 3.63 13.07 -2.48
CA SER A 44 3.81 12.67 -3.88
C SER A 44 2.59 12.02 -4.51
N GLY A 45 1.55 11.75 -3.73
CA GLY A 45 0.33 11.15 -4.26
C GLY A 45 -0.62 10.76 -3.15
N PRO A 46 -1.71 10.05 -3.47
CA PRO A 46 -2.70 9.68 -2.47
C PRO A 46 -2.11 8.73 -1.43
N PHE A 47 -2.37 9.03 -0.17
CA PHE A 47 -1.93 8.23 0.97
C PHE A 47 -3.02 8.24 2.03
N GLU A 48 -3.28 7.08 2.64
CA GLU A 48 -4.23 6.97 3.74
C GLU A 48 -3.64 6.11 4.85
N VAL A 49 -3.92 6.48 6.09
CA VAL A 49 -3.58 5.65 7.24
C VAL A 49 -4.62 4.54 7.32
N MET A 50 -4.16 3.30 7.34
CA MET A 50 -5.06 2.15 7.36
C MET A 50 -4.35 0.96 8.01
N ASN A 51 -5.08 0.23 8.84
CA ASN A 51 -4.60 -1.02 9.41
C ASN A 51 -4.90 -2.16 8.44
N ALA A 52 -3.86 -2.88 7.99
CA ALA A 52 -4.02 -3.97 7.04
C ALA A 52 -4.90 -5.10 7.58
N LEU A 53 -5.04 -5.20 8.90
CA LEU A 53 -5.88 -6.22 9.52
C LEU A 53 -7.36 -5.84 9.54
N ASP A 54 -7.67 -4.60 9.21
CA ASP A 54 -9.06 -4.13 9.17
C ASP A 54 -9.65 -4.42 7.79
N ALA A 55 -10.28 -5.58 7.67
CA ALA A 55 -10.82 -6.03 6.39
C ALA A 55 -11.91 -5.10 5.87
N ASN A 56 -12.71 -4.52 6.77
CA ASN A 56 -13.77 -3.61 6.36
C ASN A 56 -13.21 -2.32 5.78
N ALA A 57 -12.17 -1.78 6.42
CA ALA A 57 -11.52 -0.57 5.92
C ALA A 57 -10.88 -0.82 4.57
N MET A 58 -10.25 -1.99 4.39
CA MET A 58 -9.62 -2.34 3.12
C MET A 58 -10.67 -2.48 2.01
N ALA A 59 -11.77 -3.17 2.29
CA ALA A 59 -12.83 -3.37 1.31
C ALA A 59 -13.46 -2.03 0.90
N GLU A 60 -13.68 -1.15 1.87
CA GLU A 60 -14.21 0.17 1.59
C GLU A 60 -13.27 0.97 0.70
N MET A 61 -11.98 0.93 1.02
CA MET A 61 -10.99 1.66 0.24
C MET A 61 -10.91 1.14 -1.20
N VAL A 62 -10.91 -0.18 -1.38
CA VAL A 62 -10.87 -0.78 -2.70
C VAL A 62 -12.05 -0.31 -3.53
N SER A 63 -13.22 -0.28 -2.93
CA SER A 63 -14.44 0.17 -3.62
C SER A 63 -14.40 1.67 -3.89
N ARG A 64 -14.07 2.47 -2.87
CA ARG A 64 -14.10 3.93 -2.98
C ARG A 64 -13.06 4.45 -3.98
N GLN A 65 -11.87 3.87 -3.95
CA GLN A 65 -10.76 4.28 -4.81
C GLN A 65 -10.74 3.54 -6.15
N LYS A 66 -11.66 2.62 -6.35
CA LYS A 66 -11.75 1.82 -7.59
C LYS A 66 -10.44 1.09 -7.87
N ILE A 67 -9.92 0.43 -6.85
CA ILE A 67 -8.66 -0.29 -6.95
C ILE A 67 -8.83 -1.56 -7.77
N ASP A 68 -7.92 -1.81 -8.68
CA ASP A 68 -7.93 -3.05 -9.47
C ASP A 68 -6.75 -3.97 -9.15
N SER A 69 -5.73 -3.49 -8.43
CA SER A 69 -4.58 -4.30 -8.08
C SER A 69 -4.11 -3.93 -6.67
N ILE A 70 -3.78 -4.93 -5.87
CA ILE A 70 -3.34 -4.73 -4.49
C ILE A 70 -1.98 -5.38 -4.28
N PHE A 71 -1.03 -4.63 -3.72
CA PHE A 71 0.24 -5.16 -3.26
C PHE A 71 0.24 -5.11 -1.74
N ASN A 72 0.04 -6.25 -1.10
CA ASN A 72 -0.03 -6.33 0.36
C ASN A 72 1.33 -6.73 0.93
N LEU A 73 2.15 -5.75 1.24
CA LEU A 73 3.50 -5.98 1.73
C LEU A 73 3.52 -6.41 3.19
N VAL A 74 2.50 -6.05 3.94
CA VAL A 74 2.37 -6.49 5.32
C VAL A 74 2.20 -8.01 5.37
N ALA A 75 1.33 -8.55 4.52
CA ALA A 75 1.13 -9.99 4.46
C ALA A 75 2.39 -10.71 4.01
N LEU A 76 3.12 -10.14 3.06
CA LEU A 76 4.37 -10.72 2.59
C LEU A 76 5.40 -10.78 3.70
N LEU A 77 5.56 -9.71 4.45
CA LEU A 77 6.50 -9.67 5.56
C LEU A 77 6.10 -10.65 6.67
N SER A 78 4.79 -10.77 6.91
CA SER A 78 4.28 -11.72 7.89
C SER A 78 4.59 -13.15 7.50
N VAL A 79 4.41 -13.48 6.22
CA VAL A 79 4.73 -14.82 5.71
C VAL A 79 6.22 -15.11 5.85
N VAL A 80 7.07 -14.16 5.52
CA VAL A 80 8.52 -14.32 5.68
C VAL A 80 8.88 -14.57 7.14
N GLY A 81 8.26 -13.82 8.06
CA GLY A 81 8.49 -14.00 9.48
C GLY A 81 8.06 -15.38 9.97
N GLU A 82 6.93 -15.86 9.48
CA GLU A 82 6.41 -17.16 9.88
C GLU A 82 7.20 -18.32 9.29
N ALA A 83 7.89 -18.10 8.20
CA ALA A 83 8.67 -19.14 7.55
C ALA A 83 9.92 -19.50 8.31
N LYS A 84 10.31 -18.72 9.30
CA LYS A 84 11.47 -19.04 10.12
C LYS A 84 11.21 -20.30 10.94
N PRO A 85 12.22 -21.18 10.99
CA PRO A 85 12.06 -22.38 11.83
C PRO A 85 11.86 -22.00 13.29
N GLN A 86 11.00 -22.72 13.92
CA GLN A 86 10.71 -22.51 15.32
C GLN A 86 11.67 -23.29 16.22
#